data_6944296e39f97e82254c363ef60f5586
#
_entry.id   6944296e39f97e82254c363ef60f5586
#
_cell.length_a   1.000
_cell.length_b   1.000
_cell.length_c   1.000
_cell.angle_alpha   90.00
_cell.angle_beta   90.00
_cell.angle_gamma   90.00
#
_symmetry.space_group_name_H-M   'P 1'
#
loop_
_entity.id
_entity.type
_entity.pdbx_description
1 polymer ?
#
loop_
_entity_poly.entity_id
_entity_poly.type
_entity_poly.pdbx_seq_one_letter_code
_entity_poly.pdbx_strand_id
1 'polypeptide(L)'
;MNKSSFLIVGQHAVIEALRNPKRKVLKVFLTEESKKNIHRKNPKKNVLEGVKVYFKSKKELDKYTSKDQITHGGYVAEIEHLVQLELKEFIKEKKKLTLVCIDEVTDPRNIGSLIRSAASFNIDGLIIKERQFPSDSKLMYKSASGCMEHLNIFQVSNINSTLKNLREKNFWVYGFDARGDKDFTEVKWEGKNV
;
A
#
# COMPACT_ATOMS: atom_id res chain seq x y z
N MET A 1 14.08 18.47 5.54
CA MET A 1 12.85 17.88 6.07
C MET A 1 13.20 16.55 6.67
N ASN A 2 13.02 16.36 7.98
CA ASN A 2 13.20 15.06 8.61
C ASN A 2 12.13 14.13 8.04
N LYS A 3 12.54 13.13 7.27
CA LYS A 3 11.65 12.05 6.86
C LYS A 3 11.23 11.31 8.12
N SER A 4 9.99 11.50 8.55
CA SER A 4 9.48 10.78 9.70
C SER A 4 9.42 9.30 9.36
N SER A 5 10.07 8.46 10.18
CA SER A 5 9.91 7.02 10.12
C SER A 5 8.66 6.61 10.90
N PHE A 6 8.08 5.49 10.54
CA PHE A 6 6.91 4.92 11.21
C PHE A 6 6.99 3.40 11.29
N LEU A 7 6.12 2.80 12.08
CA LEU A 7 6.11 1.36 12.30
C LEU A 7 5.04 0.67 11.46
N ILE A 8 5.44 -0.43 10.84
CA ILE A 8 4.52 -1.39 10.22
C ILE A 8 4.57 -2.72 10.95
N VAL A 9 3.50 -3.50 10.89
CA VAL A 9 3.35 -4.77 11.61
C VAL A 9 2.74 -5.86 10.76
N GLY A 10 3.08 -7.09 11.07
CA GLY A 10 2.58 -8.27 10.39
C GLY A 10 3.54 -8.85 9.37
N GLN A 11 3.51 -10.17 9.23
CA GLN A 11 4.47 -10.93 8.42
C GLN A 11 4.57 -10.43 6.98
N HIS A 12 3.44 -10.34 6.27
CA HIS A 12 3.43 -9.98 4.86
C HIS A 12 3.91 -8.53 4.64
N ALA A 13 3.40 -7.58 5.44
CA ALA A 13 3.80 -6.18 5.33
C ALA A 13 5.32 -6.00 5.53
N VAL A 14 5.88 -6.64 6.56
CA VAL A 14 7.32 -6.54 6.86
C VAL A 14 8.17 -7.25 5.80
N ILE A 15 7.77 -8.43 5.36
CA ILE A 15 8.56 -9.18 4.35
C ILE A 15 8.54 -8.48 3.00
N GLU A 16 7.41 -7.98 2.54
CA GLU A 16 7.34 -7.27 1.26
C GLU A 16 8.10 -5.93 1.32
N ALA A 17 8.05 -5.21 2.45
CA ALA A 17 8.88 -4.02 2.66
C ALA A 17 10.40 -4.35 2.57
N LEU A 18 10.85 -5.48 3.12
CA LEU A 18 12.23 -5.95 3.04
C LEU A 18 12.64 -6.38 1.61
N ARG A 19 11.69 -6.84 0.81
CA ARG A 19 11.92 -7.25 -0.58
C ARG A 19 11.97 -6.08 -1.56
N ASN A 20 11.32 -4.98 -1.22
CA ASN A 20 11.26 -3.81 -2.09
C ASN A 20 12.55 -2.98 -2.02
N PRO A 21 13.37 -2.94 -3.08
CA PRO A 21 14.63 -2.20 -3.08
C PRO A 21 14.46 -0.68 -2.95
N LYS A 22 13.25 -0.18 -3.21
CA LYS A 22 12.90 1.25 -3.06
C LYS A 22 12.49 1.62 -1.64
N ARG A 23 12.22 0.62 -0.77
CA ARG A 23 11.78 0.83 0.61
C ARG A 23 12.98 0.90 1.53
N LYS A 24 13.14 1.99 2.24
CA LYS A 24 14.15 2.09 3.29
C LYS A 24 13.59 1.51 4.59
N VAL A 25 14.11 0.35 4.96
CA VAL A 25 13.84 -0.31 6.24
C VAL A 25 14.96 0.04 7.21
N LEU A 26 14.64 0.70 8.32
CA LEU A 26 15.63 1.19 9.29
C LEU A 26 15.97 0.11 10.32
N LYS A 27 14.95 -0.56 10.84
CA LYS A 27 15.07 -1.59 11.87
C LYS A 27 13.96 -2.61 11.72
N VAL A 28 14.26 -3.84 12.08
CA VAL A 28 13.28 -4.92 12.17
C VAL A 28 13.33 -5.54 13.57
N PHE A 29 12.17 -5.75 14.16
CA PHE A 29 12.00 -6.41 15.44
C PHE A 29 11.26 -7.73 15.21
N LEU A 30 11.86 -8.84 15.56
CA LEU A 30 11.36 -10.19 15.30
C LEU A 30 11.36 -11.03 16.57
N THR A 31 10.45 -11.99 16.64
CA THR A 31 10.63 -13.13 17.54
C THR A 31 11.60 -14.14 16.90
N GLU A 32 12.22 -15.00 17.72
CA GLU A 32 13.08 -16.07 17.22
C GLU A 32 12.35 -17.01 16.25
N GLU A 33 11.08 -17.31 16.52
CA GLU A 33 10.22 -18.09 15.64
C GLU A 33 10.04 -17.42 14.28
N SER A 34 9.79 -16.10 14.28
CA SER A 34 9.60 -15.33 13.05
C SER A 34 10.85 -15.31 12.19
N LYS A 35 12.04 -15.23 12.80
CA LYS A 35 13.31 -15.34 12.09
C LYS A 35 13.45 -16.69 11.37
N LYS A 36 13.20 -17.79 12.09
CA LYS A 36 13.23 -19.14 11.51
C LYS A 36 12.25 -19.27 10.33
N ASN A 37 11.06 -18.70 10.45
CA ASN A 37 10.05 -18.69 9.39
C ASN A 37 10.48 -17.90 8.16
N ILE A 38 11.17 -16.77 8.31
CA ILE A 38 11.73 -15.99 7.19
C ILE A 38 12.73 -16.84 6.42
N HIS A 39 13.70 -17.45 7.09
CA HIS A 39 14.71 -18.30 6.44
C HIS A 39 14.07 -19.49 5.73
N ARG A 40 13.10 -20.18 6.35
CA ARG A 40 12.40 -21.31 5.75
C ARG A 40 11.65 -20.94 4.47
N LYS A 41 11.01 -19.78 4.42
CA LYS A 41 10.25 -19.30 3.25
C LYS A 41 11.10 -18.64 2.17
N ASN A 42 12.32 -18.25 2.48
CA ASN A 42 13.22 -17.57 1.57
C ASN A 42 14.64 -18.20 1.58
N PRO A 43 14.78 -19.49 1.25
CA PRO A 43 16.07 -20.20 1.42
C PRO A 43 17.17 -19.67 0.53
N LYS A 44 16.83 -19.07 -0.61
CA LYS A 44 17.79 -18.58 -1.62
C LYS A 44 18.16 -17.10 -1.46
N LYS A 45 17.46 -16.33 -0.63
CA LYS A 45 17.71 -14.89 -0.49
C LYS A 45 17.60 -14.47 0.99
N ASN A 46 18.67 -13.93 1.51
CA ASN A 46 18.66 -13.35 2.85
C ASN A 46 17.99 -11.96 2.81
N VAL A 47 16.69 -11.90 3.02
CA VAL A 47 15.93 -10.63 3.01
C VAL A 47 16.25 -9.72 4.20
N LEU A 48 17.00 -10.19 5.19
CA LEU A 48 17.44 -9.41 6.36
C LEU A 48 18.86 -8.83 6.18
N GLU A 49 19.51 -9.10 5.05
CA GLU A 49 20.86 -8.61 4.78
C GLU A 49 20.89 -7.06 4.75
N GLY A 50 21.86 -6.48 5.45
CA GLY A 50 22.04 -5.03 5.54
C GLY A 50 21.03 -4.30 6.44
N VAL A 51 20.11 -5.00 7.11
CA VAL A 51 19.09 -4.41 7.97
C VAL A 51 19.42 -4.68 9.45
N LYS A 52 19.23 -3.68 10.31
CA LYS A 52 19.38 -3.82 11.77
C LYS A 52 18.23 -4.67 12.33
N VAL A 53 18.52 -5.89 12.80
CA VAL A 53 17.54 -6.82 13.35
C VAL A 53 17.69 -6.90 14.88
N TYR A 54 16.57 -6.78 15.58
CA TYR A 54 16.48 -6.90 17.04
C TYR A 54 15.54 -8.05 17.41
N PHE A 55 16.00 -8.95 18.26
CA PHE A 55 15.17 -10.05 18.76
C PHE A 55 14.43 -9.61 20.01
N LYS A 56 13.13 -9.88 20.04
CA LYS A 56 12.24 -9.51 21.13
C LYS A 56 11.20 -10.61 21.39
N SER A 57 10.79 -10.71 22.64
CA SER A 57 9.66 -11.54 23.02
C SER A 57 8.33 -11.00 22.47
N LYS A 58 7.29 -11.83 22.37
CA LYS A 58 5.94 -11.38 21.97
C LYS A 58 5.46 -10.22 22.85
N LYS A 59 5.65 -10.33 24.16
CA LYS A 59 5.29 -9.30 25.16
C LYS A 59 5.97 -7.93 24.93
N GLU A 60 7.22 -7.94 24.49
CA GLU A 60 7.93 -6.71 24.14
C GLU A 60 7.42 -6.11 22.82
N LEU A 61 7.05 -6.96 21.85
CA LEU A 61 6.47 -6.52 20.58
C LEU A 61 5.06 -5.95 20.76
N ASP A 62 4.28 -6.46 21.72
CA ASP A 62 2.94 -5.93 22.04
C ASP A 62 2.98 -4.43 22.38
N LYS A 63 4.08 -3.94 22.95
CA LYS A 63 4.26 -2.49 23.25
C LYS A 63 4.14 -1.61 22.01
N TYR A 64 4.47 -2.13 20.82
CA TYR A 64 4.38 -1.39 19.56
C TYR A 64 2.96 -1.39 18.95
N THR A 65 2.05 -2.24 19.46
CA THR A 65 0.72 -2.47 18.87
C THR A 65 -0.43 -2.34 19.87
N SER A 66 -0.14 -2.22 21.16
CA SER A 66 -1.14 -2.20 22.24
C SER A 66 -2.19 -1.08 22.08
N LYS A 67 -1.75 0.09 21.64
CA LYS A 67 -2.66 1.24 21.42
C LYS A 67 -3.67 0.99 20.29
N ASP A 68 -3.27 0.26 19.27
CA ASP A 68 -4.05 0.03 18.06
C ASP A 68 -4.80 -1.30 18.10
N GLN A 69 -4.60 -2.12 19.14
CA GLN A 69 -5.14 -3.48 19.27
C GLN A 69 -4.88 -4.37 18.05
N ILE A 70 -3.70 -4.24 17.45
CA ILE A 70 -3.32 -4.95 16.23
C ILE A 70 -2.38 -6.09 16.59
N THR A 71 -2.66 -7.30 16.12
CA THR A 71 -1.74 -8.44 16.28
C THR A 71 -0.53 -8.28 15.36
N HIS A 72 0.69 -8.30 15.90
CA HIS A 72 1.94 -8.16 15.14
C HIS A 72 2.43 -9.48 14.52
N GLY A 73 1.97 -10.64 15.04
CA GLY A 73 2.38 -11.95 14.54
C GLY A 73 3.89 -12.25 14.66
N GLY A 74 4.60 -11.51 15.52
CA GLY A 74 6.06 -11.63 15.69
C GLY A 74 6.88 -10.76 14.72
N TYR A 75 6.26 -9.86 13.96
CA TYR A 75 6.92 -9.01 12.96
C TYR A 75 6.56 -7.55 13.15
N VAL A 76 7.56 -6.71 13.36
CA VAL A 76 7.45 -5.25 13.40
C VAL A 76 8.65 -4.67 12.64
N ALA A 77 8.45 -3.63 11.84
CA ALA A 77 9.54 -2.92 11.19
C ALA A 77 9.34 -1.41 11.29
N GLU A 78 10.45 -0.69 11.44
CA GLU A 78 10.52 0.75 11.29
C GLU A 78 10.98 1.07 9.87
N ILE A 79 10.16 1.83 9.14
CA ILE A 79 10.39 2.17 7.74
C ILE A 79 10.23 3.67 7.49
N GLU A 80 10.82 4.17 6.39
CA GLU A 80 10.50 5.49 5.84
C GLU A 80 9.42 5.38 4.76
N HIS A 81 8.73 6.48 4.44
CA HIS A 81 7.78 6.51 3.33
C HIS A 81 8.47 6.21 1.99
N LEU A 82 7.74 5.59 1.06
CA LEU A 82 8.16 5.53 -0.33
C LEU A 82 8.15 6.93 -0.94
N VAL A 83 9.07 7.17 -1.85
CA VAL A 83 9.03 8.38 -2.66
C VAL A 83 7.77 8.34 -3.51
N GLN A 84 6.92 9.34 -3.34
CA GLN A 84 5.69 9.45 -4.11
C GLN A 84 6.00 9.86 -5.54
N LEU A 85 5.35 9.16 -6.48
CA LEU A 85 5.35 9.54 -7.89
C LEU A 85 4.22 10.54 -8.14
N GLU A 86 4.52 11.56 -8.92
CA GLU A 86 3.49 12.49 -9.38
C GLU A 86 2.59 11.81 -10.42
N LEU A 87 1.27 11.85 -10.19
CA LEU A 87 0.29 11.24 -11.10
C LEU A 87 0.48 11.75 -12.55
N LYS A 88 0.74 13.04 -12.72
CA LYS A 88 0.92 13.68 -14.02
C LYS A 88 2.08 13.07 -14.81
N GLU A 89 3.21 12.82 -14.15
CA GLU A 89 4.37 12.19 -14.78
C GLU A 89 4.14 10.69 -15.05
N PHE A 90 3.48 10.00 -14.11
CA PHE A 90 3.19 8.58 -14.24
C PHE A 90 2.34 8.22 -15.46
N ILE A 91 1.38 9.09 -15.82
CA ILE A 91 0.43 8.84 -16.93
C ILE A 91 0.93 9.28 -18.30
N LYS A 92 2.04 10.05 -18.36
CA LYS A 92 2.49 10.81 -19.54
C LYS A 92 2.72 9.96 -20.79
N GLU A 93 3.42 8.85 -20.63
CA GLU A 93 3.88 8.04 -21.78
C GLU A 93 3.11 6.74 -21.96
N LYS A 94 2.17 6.45 -21.08
CA LYS A 94 1.46 5.17 -21.09
C LYS A 94 0.22 5.22 -22.00
N LYS A 95 0.10 4.22 -22.87
CA LYS A 95 -1.05 4.07 -23.79
C LYS A 95 -2.23 3.34 -23.17
N LYS A 96 -1.94 2.40 -22.25
CA LYS A 96 -2.93 1.66 -21.46
C LYS A 96 -2.66 1.88 -19.99
N LEU A 97 -3.67 2.21 -19.24
CA LEU A 97 -3.64 2.41 -17.79
C LEU A 97 -5.00 2.11 -17.19
N THR A 98 -4.98 1.41 -16.07
CA THR A 98 -6.18 1.27 -15.23
C THR A 98 -5.86 1.84 -13.86
N LEU A 99 -6.56 2.91 -13.50
CA LEU A 99 -6.49 3.53 -12.19
C LEU A 99 -7.77 3.25 -11.42
N VAL A 100 -7.68 3.20 -10.11
CA VAL A 100 -8.85 3.19 -9.22
C VAL A 100 -8.82 4.47 -8.40
N CYS A 101 -9.94 5.18 -8.40
CA CYS A 101 -10.13 6.35 -7.55
C CYS A 101 -11.06 5.97 -6.40
N ILE A 102 -10.62 6.20 -5.16
CA ILE A 102 -11.45 6.01 -3.98
C ILE A 102 -11.80 7.34 -3.37
N ASP A 103 -13.10 7.57 -3.18
CA ASP A 103 -13.63 8.79 -2.56
C ASP A 103 -14.40 8.43 -1.29
N GLU A 104 -14.30 9.30 -0.28
CA GLU A 104 -14.99 9.20 1.02
C GLU A 104 -14.73 7.89 1.81
N VAL A 105 -13.67 7.14 1.51
CA VAL A 105 -13.24 5.99 2.30
C VAL A 105 -12.19 6.45 3.33
N THR A 106 -12.51 6.34 4.61
CA THR A 106 -11.67 6.84 5.71
C THR A 106 -11.15 5.75 6.64
N ASP A 107 -11.80 4.57 6.68
CA ASP A 107 -11.34 3.47 7.51
C ASP A 107 -10.04 2.87 6.95
N PRO A 108 -8.94 2.87 7.73
CA PRO A 108 -7.66 2.30 7.30
C PRO A 108 -7.74 0.82 6.87
N ARG A 109 -8.65 0.04 7.45
CA ARG A 109 -8.84 -1.38 7.07
C ARG A 109 -9.40 -1.49 5.66
N ASN A 110 -10.41 -0.67 5.36
CA ASN A 110 -11.04 -0.65 4.04
C ASN A 110 -10.06 -0.16 2.98
N ILE A 111 -9.31 0.92 3.26
CA ILE A 111 -8.26 1.42 2.36
C ILE A 111 -7.22 0.31 2.11
N GLY A 112 -6.72 -0.34 3.16
CA GLY A 112 -5.77 -1.45 3.02
C GLY A 112 -6.32 -2.63 2.21
N SER A 113 -7.59 -2.98 2.39
CA SER A 113 -8.27 -4.02 1.63
C SER A 113 -8.39 -3.66 0.14
N LEU A 114 -8.75 -2.40 -0.17
CA LEU A 114 -8.82 -1.90 -1.55
C LEU A 114 -7.44 -1.91 -2.22
N ILE A 115 -6.38 -1.50 -1.51
CA ILE A 115 -5.00 -1.58 -1.99
C ILE A 115 -4.62 -3.03 -2.34
N ARG A 116 -4.95 -3.97 -1.46
CA ARG A 116 -4.70 -5.39 -1.69
C ARG A 116 -5.44 -5.91 -2.91
N SER A 117 -6.71 -5.57 -3.06
CA SER A 117 -7.52 -5.96 -4.22
C SER A 117 -6.99 -5.35 -5.51
N ALA A 118 -6.71 -4.05 -5.52
CA ALA A 118 -6.15 -3.35 -6.67
C ALA A 118 -4.83 -3.98 -7.14
N ALA A 119 -3.91 -4.27 -6.21
CA ALA A 119 -2.66 -4.95 -6.54
C ALA A 119 -2.90 -6.36 -7.10
N SER A 120 -3.88 -7.11 -6.58
CA SER A 120 -4.20 -8.47 -7.04
C SER A 120 -4.77 -8.48 -8.46
N PHE A 121 -5.45 -7.42 -8.87
CA PHE A 121 -5.97 -7.24 -10.22
C PHE A 121 -5.04 -6.49 -11.16
N ASN A 122 -3.77 -6.28 -10.77
CA ASN A 122 -2.77 -5.55 -11.56
C ASN A 122 -3.23 -4.14 -11.96
N ILE A 123 -3.95 -3.46 -11.09
CA ILE A 123 -4.29 -2.05 -11.26
C ILE A 123 -2.99 -1.24 -11.21
N ASP A 124 -2.81 -0.29 -12.12
CA ASP A 124 -1.58 0.49 -12.25
C ASP A 124 -1.38 1.51 -11.12
N GLY A 125 -2.48 1.99 -10.53
CA GLY A 125 -2.40 2.92 -9.41
C GLY A 125 -3.74 3.25 -8.78
N LEU A 126 -3.67 3.75 -7.56
CA LEU A 126 -4.81 4.15 -6.74
C LEU A 126 -4.72 5.64 -6.45
N ILE A 127 -5.82 6.35 -6.71
CA ILE A 127 -5.98 7.78 -6.42
C ILE A 127 -6.81 7.92 -5.16
N ILE A 128 -6.34 8.72 -4.22
CA ILE A 128 -7.03 9.01 -2.96
C ILE A 128 -6.81 10.46 -2.54
N LYS A 129 -7.76 11.05 -1.82
CA LYS A 129 -7.55 12.36 -1.19
C LYS A 129 -6.42 12.29 -0.16
N GLU A 130 -5.48 13.23 -0.22
CA GLU A 130 -4.37 13.33 0.73
C GLU A 130 -4.84 13.33 2.19
N ARG A 131 -5.91 14.07 2.50
CA ARG A 131 -6.48 14.16 3.85
C ARG A 131 -7.10 12.85 4.36
N GLN A 132 -7.42 11.92 3.48
CA GLN A 132 -8.06 10.64 3.79
C GLN A 132 -7.05 9.49 3.84
N PHE A 133 -5.83 9.72 3.37
CA PHE A 133 -4.81 8.68 3.33
C PHE A 133 -4.01 8.60 4.64
N PRO A 134 -4.22 7.56 5.46
CA PRO A 134 -3.55 7.41 6.75
C PRO A 134 -2.14 6.81 6.55
N SER A 135 -1.21 7.60 6.04
CA SER A 135 0.12 7.19 5.57
C SER A 135 0.94 6.35 6.55
N ASP A 136 0.75 6.57 7.87
CA ASP A 136 1.51 5.88 8.93
C ASP A 136 0.71 4.79 9.63
N SER A 137 -0.49 4.46 9.12
CA SER A 137 -1.39 3.53 9.77
C SER A 137 -0.91 2.08 9.69
N LYS A 138 -0.46 1.53 10.80
CA LYS A 138 -0.14 0.09 10.95
C LYS A 138 -1.29 -0.80 10.51
N LEU A 139 -2.52 -0.37 10.78
CA LEU A 139 -3.73 -1.12 10.45
C LEU A 139 -3.94 -1.21 8.94
N MET A 140 -3.75 -0.11 8.23
CA MET A 140 -3.80 -0.07 6.76
C MET A 140 -2.73 -0.99 6.14
N TYR A 141 -1.46 -0.85 6.57
CA TYR A 141 -0.37 -1.69 6.09
C TYR A 141 -0.63 -3.17 6.34
N LYS A 142 -1.16 -3.51 7.51
CA LYS A 142 -1.50 -4.89 7.84
C LYS A 142 -2.63 -5.43 6.96
N SER A 143 -3.71 -4.66 6.75
CA SER A 143 -4.82 -5.03 5.86
C SER A 143 -4.38 -5.19 4.42
N ALA A 144 -3.50 -4.30 3.94
CA ALA A 144 -2.93 -4.37 2.61
C ALA A 144 -2.01 -5.59 2.39
N SER A 145 -1.64 -6.31 3.45
CA SER A 145 -0.87 -7.57 3.38
C SER A 145 0.40 -7.49 2.51
N GLY A 146 1.13 -6.36 2.55
CA GLY A 146 2.34 -6.12 1.78
C GLY A 146 2.10 -5.48 0.40
N CYS A 147 0.88 -5.39 -0.07
CA CYS A 147 0.55 -4.81 -1.39
C CYS A 147 0.84 -3.30 -1.50
N MET A 148 1.08 -2.63 -0.36
CA MET A 148 1.61 -1.26 -0.35
C MET A 148 2.94 -1.11 -1.10
N GLU A 149 3.69 -2.18 -1.25
CA GLU A 149 4.98 -2.19 -1.93
C GLU A 149 4.87 -2.39 -3.46
N HIS A 150 3.68 -2.76 -3.94
CA HIS A 150 3.43 -3.18 -5.33
C HIS A 150 2.46 -2.26 -6.07
N LEU A 151 1.79 -1.32 -5.40
CA LEU A 151 0.81 -0.43 -5.99
C LEU A 151 1.28 1.03 -5.90
N ASN A 152 1.16 1.77 -7.00
CA ASN A 152 1.40 3.20 -6.97
C ASN A 152 0.19 3.91 -6.32
N ILE A 153 0.45 4.77 -5.34
CA ILE A 153 -0.59 5.53 -4.65
C ILE A 153 -0.39 7.00 -4.94
N PHE A 154 -1.42 7.63 -5.49
CA PHE A 154 -1.42 9.05 -5.86
C PHE A 154 -2.32 9.81 -4.90
N GLN A 155 -1.72 10.62 -4.05
CA GLN A 155 -2.45 11.49 -3.15
C GLN A 155 -2.76 12.79 -3.85
N VAL A 156 -4.04 13.16 -3.86
CA VAL A 156 -4.53 14.36 -4.55
C VAL A 156 -5.32 15.25 -3.60
N SER A 157 -5.26 16.54 -3.81
CA SER A 157 -6.03 17.49 -2.99
C SER A 157 -7.53 17.47 -3.30
N ASN A 158 -7.88 17.24 -4.59
CA ASN A 158 -9.27 17.27 -5.05
C ASN A 158 -9.51 16.21 -6.13
N ILE A 159 -10.37 15.24 -5.86
CA ILE A 159 -10.71 14.15 -6.78
C ILE A 159 -11.43 14.66 -8.02
N ASN A 160 -12.43 15.52 -7.88
CA ASN A 160 -13.21 16.00 -9.02
C ASN A 160 -12.34 16.74 -10.03
N SER A 161 -11.45 17.61 -9.56
CA SER A 161 -10.46 18.29 -10.41
C SER A 161 -9.49 17.31 -11.08
N THR A 162 -9.06 16.29 -10.33
CA THR A 162 -8.17 15.24 -10.87
C THR A 162 -8.86 14.43 -11.96
N LEU A 163 -10.10 13.99 -11.74
CA LEU A 163 -10.87 13.24 -12.74
C LEU A 163 -11.14 14.06 -14.00
N LYS A 164 -11.44 15.38 -13.84
CA LYS A 164 -11.58 16.30 -14.98
C LYS A 164 -10.29 16.38 -15.80
N ASN A 165 -9.15 16.55 -15.15
CA ASN A 165 -7.85 16.58 -15.81
C ASN A 165 -7.50 15.25 -16.49
N LEU A 166 -7.89 14.11 -15.90
CA LEU A 166 -7.69 12.81 -16.52
C LEU A 166 -8.53 12.64 -17.79
N ARG A 167 -9.80 13.11 -17.80
CA ARG A 167 -10.64 13.11 -19.00
C ARG A 167 -10.01 13.90 -20.14
N GLU A 168 -9.42 15.08 -19.86
CA GLU A 168 -8.67 15.88 -20.83
C GLU A 168 -7.44 15.14 -21.39
N LYS A 169 -6.95 14.10 -20.70
CA LYS A 169 -5.84 13.22 -21.10
C LYS A 169 -6.30 11.88 -21.67
N ASN A 170 -7.54 11.84 -22.18
CA ASN A 170 -8.16 10.68 -22.81
C ASN A 170 -8.37 9.46 -21.87
N PHE A 171 -8.65 9.72 -20.60
CA PHE A 171 -9.15 8.68 -19.70
C PHE A 171 -10.66 8.55 -19.79
N TRP A 172 -11.14 7.33 -19.89
CA TRP A 172 -12.52 6.99 -19.59
C TRP A 172 -12.73 6.98 -18.08
N VAL A 173 -13.71 7.75 -17.61
CA VAL A 173 -14.05 7.85 -16.19
C VAL A 173 -15.34 7.09 -15.95
N TYR A 174 -15.28 6.07 -15.10
CA TYR A 174 -16.42 5.23 -14.72
C TYR A 174 -16.73 5.43 -13.25
N GLY A 175 -17.98 5.71 -12.93
CA GLY A 175 -18.48 5.74 -11.58
C GLY A 175 -19.26 4.45 -11.25
N PHE A 176 -18.98 3.87 -10.09
CA PHE A 176 -19.72 2.71 -9.59
C PHE A 176 -20.80 3.18 -8.61
N ASP A 177 -22.06 3.04 -8.99
CA ASP A 177 -23.23 3.37 -8.19
C ASP A 177 -24.28 2.28 -8.40
N ALA A 178 -25.02 1.93 -7.34
CA ALA A 178 -26.10 0.94 -7.42
C ALA A 178 -27.24 1.36 -8.37
N ARG A 179 -27.31 2.63 -8.73
CA ARG A 179 -28.29 3.20 -9.68
C ARG A 179 -27.70 3.39 -11.07
N GLY A 180 -26.55 2.80 -11.34
CA GLY A 180 -25.91 2.91 -12.66
C GLY A 180 -26.74 2.27 -13.77
N ASP A 181 -26.73 2.89 -14.95
CA ASP A 181 -27.53 2.43 -16.10
C ASP A 181 -26.95 1.20 -16.79
N LYS A 182 -25.71 0.85 -16.51
CA LYS A 182 -24.98 -0.26 -17.16
C LYS A 182 -24.39 -1.22 -16.14
N ASP A 183 -24.45 -2.51 -16.45
CA ASP A 183 -23.72 -3.50 -15.68
C ASP A 183 -22.20 -3.40 -15.94
N PHE A 184 -21.41 -3.68 -14.92
CA PHE A 184 -19.95 -3.67 -15.01
C PHE A 184 -19.40 -4.57 -16.11
N THR A 185 -20.08 -5.70 -16.38
CA THR A 185 -19.69 -6.68 -17.40
C THR A 185 -19.91 -6.19 -18.83
N GLU A 186 -20.73 -5.16 -19.02
CA GLU A 186 -21.01 -4.56 -20.33
C GLU A 186 -19.98 -3.51 -20.74
N VAL A 187 -19.10 -3.12 -19.81
CA VAL A 187 -18.10 -2.08 -20.05
C VAL A 187 -16.91 -2.65 -20.83
N LYS A 188 -16.58 -2.02 -21.95
CA LYS A 188 -15.35 -2.33 -22.71
C LYS A 188 -14.18 -1.56 -22.12
N TRP A 189 -13.29 -2.25 -21.44
CA TRP A 189 -12.10 -1.69 -20.78
C TRP A 189 -10.95 -1.51 -21.78
N GLU A 190 -10.98 -0.45 -22.54
CA GLU A 190 -9.96 -0.14 -23.54
C GLU A 190 -9.20 1.15 -23.22
N GLY A 191 -7.89 1.18 -23.51
CA GLY A 191 -7.08 2.38 -23.34
C GLY A 191 -6.77 2.76 -21.90
N LYS A 192 -7.09 4.00 -21.53
CA LYS A 192 -6.86 4.55 -20.19
C LYS A 192 -8.17 4.66 -19.43
N ASN A 193 -8.25 4.06 -18.26
CA ASN A 193 -9.47 3.99 -17.44
C ASN A 193 -9.21 4.46 -16.00
N VAL A 194 -10.20 5.09 -15.38
CA VAL A 194 -10.23 5.41 -13.96
C VAL A 194 -11.65 5.34 -13.42
#